data_6596e5d9c8a154cd309dca7277678c9f
#
_entry.id   6596e5d9c8a154cd309dca7277678c9f
#
_cell.length_a   1.000
_cell.length_b   1.000
_cell.length_c   1.000
_cell.angle_alpha   90.00
_cell.angle_beta   90.00
_cell.angle_gamma   90.00
#
_symmetry.space_group_name_H-M   'P 1'
#
loop_
_entity.id
_entity.type
_entity.pdbx_description
1 polymer ?
#
loop_
_entity_poly.entity_id
_entity_poly.type
_entity_poly.pdbx_seq_one_letter_code
_entity_poly.pdbx_strand_id
1 'polypeptide(L)'
;MTTGQFVLQIVGITEAQLLSRPSLKYPDVDGLSDIKILKDNREMVAHTPSHDCDGLAETGLEILVAPCPPDEYDDDVLEAMNGETFTHTIFLTILREINEHKNDPKPPKPPKPVKYKKSNDPLVIEESGSDLSDDDDDNEQFIAINPKIAIEVMESAIEKHLMEKLPPVKQFKRNIEIKLEGKVDSTFSFVGFCTDGVPFIMEVNNVPFAEYTHGSRVRTDKSFYSKTAYFPGKNCTNTAEMIKKIKDLTTIKTESVTRCLLAYVVERTDIDRLEFSAYNNEYRRAVRRAVEHGVEIVPLVISWTKEGVAIYVTDKLPVVYPAL
;
A
#
# COMPACT_ATOMS: atom_id res chain seq x y z
N MET A 1 -10.53 19.34 4.05
CA MET A 1 -9.20 18.89 3.59
C MET A 1 -8.44 18.47 4.82
N THR A 2 -8.28 17.17 5.05
CA THR A 2 -7.32 16.67 6.03
C THR A 2 -5.94 17.00 5.47
N THR A 3 -5.20 17.89 6.11
CA THR A 3 -3.79 18.14 5.81
C THR A 3 -3.03 16.87 6.14
N GLY A 4 -2.88 16.00 5.14
CA GLY A 4 -2.12 14.76 5.27
C GLY A 4 -0.66 15.10 5.60
N GLN A 5 -0.04 14.28 6.44
CA GLN A 5 1.34 14.47 6.82
C GLN A 5 2.27 13.86 5.77
N PHE A 6 3.22 14.64 5.26
CA PHE A 6 4.24 14.18 4.32
C PHE A 6 5.04 13.02 4.90
N VAL A 7 5.19 11.95 4.13
CA VAL A 7 5.97 10.76 4.50
C VAL A 7 7.27 10.69 3.73
N LEU A 8 7.19 10.57 2.41
CA LEU A 8 8.30 10.28 1.52
C LEU A 8 8.07 10.95 0.16
N GLN A 9 9.14 11.21 -0.59
CA GLN A 9 9.07 11.61 -1.99
C GLN A 9 10.03 10.80 -2.83
N ILE A 10 9.53 10.20 -3.92
CA ILE A 10 10.35 9.55 -4.94
C ILE A 10 10.88 10.64 -5.87
N VAL A 11 12.20 10.72 -6.01
CA VAL A 11 12.86 11.76 -6.81
C VAL A 11 13.01 11.31 -8.26
N GLY A 12 12.83 12.23 -9.20
CA GLY A 12 13.07 11.97 -10.62
C GLY A 12 11.97 11.18 -11.32
N ILE A 13 10.75 11.18 -10.76
CA ILE A 13 9.60 10.50 -11.35
C ILE A 13 9.29 11.00 -12.76
N THR A 14 8.95 10.06 -13.65
CA THR A 14 8.61 10.31 -15.05
C THR A 14 7.45 9.41 -15.45
N GLU A 15 6.55 9.96 -16.25
CA GLU A 15 5.42 9.21 -16.81
C GLU A 15 5.87 8.31 -17.96
N ALA A 16 5.40 7.07 -17.94
CA ALA A 16 5.66 6.09 -18.97
C ALA A 16 4.42 5.23 -19.24
N GLN A 17 4.43 4.51 -20.35
CA GLN A 17 3.45 3.48 -20.68
C GLN A 17 4.12 2.11 -20.64
N LEU A 18 3.48 1.14 -20.02
CA LEU A 18 3.92 -0.25 -20.01
C LEU A 18 3.59 -0.90 -21.36
N LEU A 19 4.62 -1.29 -22.11
CA LEU A 19 4.48 -1.90 -23.43
C LEU A 19 4.37 -3.41 -23.37
N SER A 20 5.20 -4.05 -22.54
CA SER A 20 5.16 -5.50 -22.33
C SER A 20 5.72 -5.90 -20.97
N ARG A 21 5.17 -6.98 -20.40
CA ARG A 21 5.68 -7.67 -19.23
C ARG A 21 5.37 -9.17 -19.34
N PRO A 22 6.37 -10.05 -19.32
CA PRO A 22 7.81 -9.76 -19.28
C PRO A 22 8.31 -8.95 -20.47
N SER A 23 9.56 -8.47 -20.39
CA SER A 23 10.20 -7.73 -21.48
C SER A 23 10.34 -8.63 -22.72
N LEU A 24 10.00 -8.10 -23.89
CA LEU A 24 10.23 -8.79 -25.15
C LEU A 24 11.71 -8.79 -25.56
N LYS A 25 12.47 -7.81 -25.08
CA LYS A 25 13.92 -7.74 -25.31
C LYS A 25 14.68 -8.77 -24.46
N TYR A 26 14.18 -9.05 -23.26
CA TYR A 26 14.80 -10.00 -22.29
C TYR A 26 13.73 -10.95 -21.73
N PRO A 27 13.17 -11.85 -22.56
CA PRO A 27 12.01 -12.65 -22.18
C PRO A 27 12.29 -13.67 -21.05
N ASP A 28 13.54 -14.06 -20.88
CA ASP A 28 13.97 -15.04 -19.90
C ASP A 28 14.42 -14.40 -18.58
N VAL A 29 14.35 -13.07 -18.45
CA VAL A 29 14.75 -12.35 -17.25
C VAL A 29 13.51 -11.86 -16.52
N ASP A 30 13.26 -12.46 -15.37
CA ASP A 30 12.15 -12.05 -14.50
C ASP A 30 12.34 -10.61 -13.99
N GLY A 31 11.21 -9.93 -13.79
CA GLY A 31 11.22 -8.57 -13.26
C GLY A 31 11.60 -7.47 -14.24
N LEU A 32 11.77 -7.79 -15.53
CA LEU A 32 11.97 -6.77 -16.56
C LEU A 32 10.70 -6.53 -17.40
N SER A 33 10.52 -5.27 -17.78
CA SER A 33 9.40 -4.80 -18.62
C SER A 33 9.88 -3.82 -19.67
N ASP A 34 9.24 -3.84 -20.84
CA ASP A 34 9.45 -2.81 -21.83
C ASP A 34 8.50 -1.65 -21.57
N ILE A 35 9.02 -0.44 -21.56
CA ILE A 35 8.28 0.78 -21.30
C ILE A 35 8.54 1.83 -22.36
N LYS A 36 7.63 2.79 -22.48
CA LYS A 36 7.77 3.97 -23.33
C LYS A 36 7.61 5.22 -22.47
N ILE A 37 8.64 6.02 -22.39
CA ILE A 37 8.59 7.33 -21.73
C ILE A 37 7.66 8.26 -22.53
N LEU A 38 6.65 8.82 -21.88
CA LEU A 38 5.63 9.61 -22.58
C LEU A 38 6.15 10.95 -23.06
N LYS A 39 7.09 11.55 -22.37
CA LYS A 39 7.64 12.87 -22.66
C LYS A 39 8.38 12.94 -24.03
N ASP A 40 9.14 11.91 -24.36
CA ASP A 40 10.02 11.89 -25.54
C ASP A 40 9.79 10.70 -26.46
N ASN A 41 8.79 9.84 -26.16
CA ASN A 41 8.45 8.60 -26.85
C ASN A 41 9.59 7.58 -26.93
N ARG A 42 10.59 7.67 -26.06
CA ARG A 42 11.72 6.75 -26.01
C ARG A 42 11.31 5.43 -25.38
N GLU A 43 11.60 4.34 -26.07
CA GLU A 43 11.41 3.00 -25.55
C GLU A 43 12.67 2.54 -24.80
N MET A 44 12.46 1.86 -23.67
CA MET A 44 13.53 1.35 -22.83
C MET A 44 13.05 0.17 -21.98
N VAL A 45 13.98 -0.50 -21.34
CA VAL A 45 13.68 -1.56 -20.38
C VAL A 45 13.70 -0.97 -18.97
N ALA A 46 12.73 -1.35 -18.14
CA ALA A 46 12.65 -0.96 -16.74
C ALA A 46 12.51 -2.19 -15.86
N HIS A 47 12.99 -2.10 -14.63
CA HIS A 47 12.78 -3.10 -13.62
C HIS A 47 11.37 -3.00 -13.04
N THR A 48 10.69 -4.14 -12.91
CA THR A 48 9.40 -4.27 -12.22
C THR A 48 9.62 -5.11 -10.98
N PRO A 49 9.78 -4.51 -9.80
CA PRO A 49 10.27 -5.20 -8.60
C PRO A 49 9.26 -6.15 -7.95
N SER A 50 8.06 -6.25 -8.48
CA SER A 50 7.03 -7.18 -8.00
C SER A 50 6.65 -8.18 -9.08
N HIS A 51 6.80 -9.47 -8.77
CA HIS A 51 6.34 -10.55 -9.66
C HIS A 51 4.81 -10.64 -9.70
N ASP A 52 4.18 -10.29 -8.59
CA ASP A 52 2.72 -10.37 -8.40
C ASP A 52 2.15 -8.95 -8.33
N CYS A 53 1.57 -8.52 -9.42
CA CYS A 53 0.92 -7.21 -9.50
C CYS A 53 -0.60 -7.30 -9.67
N ASP A 54 -1.18 -8.51 -9.74
CA ASP A 54 -2.65 -8.77 -9.80
C ASP A 54 -3.41 -7.73 -10.68
N GLY A 55 -2.93 -7.50 -11.92
CA GLY A 55 -3.53 -6.53 -12.83
C GLY A 55 -3.04 -5.08 -12.70
N LEU A 56 -2.18 -4.78 -11.71
CA LEU A 56 -1.64 -3.42 -11.52
C LEU A 56 -0.45 -3.08 -12.45
N ALA A 57 0.06 -4.04 -13.19
CA ALA A 57 1.13 -3.84 -14.18
C ALA A 57 0.82 -4.62 -15.47
N GLU A 58 -0.24 -4.21 -16.16
CA GLU A 58 -0.66 -4.78 -17.43
C GLU A 58 -0.22 -3.91 -18.60
N THR A 59 -0.04 -4.55 -19.74
CA THR A 59 0.31 -3.86 -20.99
C THR A 59 -0.71 -2.78 -21.32
N GLY A 60 -0.23 -1.60 -21.65
CA GLY A 60 -1.04 -0.44 -21.98
C GLY A 60 -1.31 0.52 -20.83
N LEU A 61 -1.08 0.09 -19.58
CA LEU A 61 -1.25 0.97 -18.41
C LEU A 61 -0.22 2.09 -18.40
N GLU A 62 -0.64 3.24 -17.92
CA GLU A 62 0.24 4.34 -17.55
C GLU A 62 0.87 4.05 -16.19
N ILE A 63 2.16 4.34 -16.08
CA ILE A 63 2.97 4.07 -14.91
C ILE A 63 3.88 5.26 -14.61
N LEU A 64 4.32 5.34 -13.37
CA LEU A 64 5.36 6.27 -12.96
C LEU A 64 6.66 5.51 -12.69
N VAL A 65 7.71 5.91 -13.38
CA VAL A 65 9.04 5.33 -13.24
C VAL A 65 10.01 6.35 -12.68
N ALA A 66 11.00 5.89 -11.95
CA ALA A 66 12.08 6.74 -11.45
C ALA A 66 13.44 6.09 -11.77
N PRO A 67 14.52 6.88 -11.78
CA PRO A 67 15.87 6.33 -11.91
C PRO A 67 16.13 5.26 -10.86
N CYS A 68 16.69 4.15 -11.27
CA CYS A 68 17.14 3.09 -10.37
C CYS A 68 18.59 3.36 -9.98
N PRO A 69 18.92 3.45 -8.69
CA PRO A 69 20.29 3.55 -8.23
C PRO A 69 21.10 2.31 -8.67
N PRO A 70 22.37 2.45 -9.08
CA PRO A 70 23.18 1.34 -9.55
C PRO A 70 23.39 0.22 -8.52
N ASP A 71 23.34 0.55 -7.24
CA ASP A 71 23.48 -0.36 -6.10
C ASP A 71 22.21 -1.16 -5.78
N GLU A 72 21.10 -0.86 -6.45
CA GLU A 72 19.85 -1.63 -6.33
C GLU A 72 19.71 -2.73 -7.38
N TYR A 73 20.67 -2.86 -8.30
CA TYR A 73 20.63 -3.93 -9.28
C TYR A 73 20.88 -5.30 -8.63
N ASP A 74 20.03 -6.25 -8.98
CA ASP A 74 20.29 -7.65 -8.72
C ASP A 74 21.40 -8.12 -9.67
N ASP A 75 22.47 -8.71 -9.13
CA ASP A 75 23.63 -9.16 -9.89
C ASP A 75 23.23 -10.17 -10.98
N ASP A 76 22.25 -11.04 -10.69
CA ASP A 76 21.72 -12.03 -11.63
C ASP A 76 21.02 -11.34 -12.84
N VAL A 77 20.35 -10.22 -12.59
CA VAL A 77 19.72 -9.43 -13.66
C VAL A 77 20.75 -8.73 -14.52
N LEU A 78 21.81 -8.18 -13.92
CA LEU A 78 22.91 -7.54 -14.65
C LEU A 78 23.66 -8.55 -15.55
N GLU A 79 23.92 -9.76 -15.04
CA GLU A 79 24.58 -10.82 -15.81
C GLU A 79 23.68 -11.25 -16.99
N ALA A 80 22.41 -11.45 -16.76
CA ALA A 80 21.44 -11.85 -17.79
C ALA A 80 21.27 -10.78 -18.89
N MET A 81 21.51 -9.50 -18.59
CA MET A 81 21.52 -8.40 -19.54
C MET A 81 22.87 -8.20 -20.25
N ASN A 82 23.83 -9.11 -20.12
CA ASN A 82 25.18 -8.99 -20.70
C ASN A 82 25.89 -7.66 -20.35
N GLY A 83 25.68 -7.15 -19.15
CA GLY A 83 26.24 -5.89 -18.68
C GLY A 83 25.52 -4.63 -19.18
N GLU A 84 24.43 -4.77 -19.95
CA GLU A 84 23.52 -3.64 -20.18
C GLU A 84 22.79 -3.33 -18.87
N THR A 85 22.64 -2.04 -18.56
CA THR A 85 21.93 -1.60 -17.36
C THR A 85 20.57 -1.03 -17.72
N PHE A 86 19.53 -1.39 -16.97
CA PHE A 86 18.29 -0.63 -17.01
C PHE A 86 18.45 0.62 -16.12
N THR A 87 17.90 1.73 -16.58
CA THR A 87 18.09 3.01 -15.89
C THR A 87 16.91 3.42 -15.02
N HIS A 88 15.81 2.68 -15.09
CA HIS A 88 14.56 3.03 -14.44
C HIS A 88 13.90 1.82 -13.79
N THR A 89 13.23 2.07 -12.67
CA THR A 89 12.36 1.11 -11.99
C THR A 89 10.93 1.63 -11.98
N ILE A 90 9.96 0.74 -12.12
CA ILE A 90 8.54 1.07 -11.98
C ILE A 90 8.20 1.17 -10.50
N PHE A 91 7.74 2.34 -10.05
CA PHE A 91 7.36 2.58 -8.67
C PHE A 91 5.86 2.60 -8.46
N LEU A 92 5.13 3.33 -9.31
CA LEU A 92 3.69 3.46 -9.18
C LEU A 92 2.99 3.09 -10.48
N THR A 93 1.80 2.54 -10.34
CA THR A 93 0.83 2.44 -11.44
C THR A 93 -0.23 3.52 -11.31
N ILE A 94 -0.75 3.97 -12.44
CA ILE A 94 -1.84 4.94 -12.49
C ILE A 94 -3.11 4.16 -12.85
N LEU A 95 -4.01 4.03 -11.89
CA LEU A 95 -5.35 3.50 -12.14
C LEU A 95 -6.31 4.67 -12.38
N ARG A 96 -6.84 4.73 -13.57
CA ARG A 96 -7.97 5.60 -13.89
C ARG A 96 -9.24 4.79 -13.79
N GLU A 97 -10.08 5.10 -12.80
CA GLU A 97 -11.40 4.52 -12.76
C GLU A 97 -12.25 5.11 -13.89
N ILE A 98 -12.49 4.31 -14.91
CA ILE A 98 -13.52 4.62 -15.87
C ILE A 98 -14.85 4.52 -15.11
N ASN A 99 -15.43 5.66 -14.82
CA ASN A 99 -16.78 5.72 -14.24
C ASN A 99 -17.76 5.27 -15.33
N GLU A 100 -17.91 3.95 -15.51
CA GLU A 100 -18.90 3.39 -16.46
C GLU A 100 -20.33 3.85 -16.15
N HIS A 101 -20.55 4.41 -14.97
CA HIS A 101 -21.79 4.95 -14.47
C HIS A 101 -21.93 6.49 -14.58
N LYS A 102 -21.01 7.16 -15.28
CA LYS A 102 -21.11 8.61 -15.51
C LYS A 102 -22.45 9.03 -16.17
N ASN A 103 -23.14 8.09 -16.82
CA ASN A 103 -24.42 8.28 -17.49
C ASN A 103 -25.64 7.76 -16.69
N ASP A 104 -25.41 7.16 -15.52
CA ASP A 104 -26.53 6.76 -14.69
C ASP A 104 -27.25 8.01 -14.13
N PRO A 105 -28.59 8.06 -14.16
CA PRO A 105 -29.32 9.23 -13.67
C PRO A 105 -28.94 9.47 -12.20
N LYS A 106 -28.43 10.68 -11.90
CA LYS A 106 -28.09 11.07 -10.52
C LYS A 106 -29.28 10.75 -9.62
N PRO A 107 -29.08 10.05 -8.50
CA PRO A 107 -30.16 9.74 -7.58
C PRO A 107 -30.85 11.04 -7.16
N PRO A 108 -32.18 11.04 -6.99
CA PRO A 108 -32.90 12.22 -6.55
C PRO A 108 -32.28 12.74 -5.25
N LYS A 109 -31.97 14.04 -5.22
CA LYS A 109 -31.40 14.67 -4.01
C LYS A 109 -32.30 14.32 -2.82
N PRO A 110 -31.74 13.89 -1.68
CA PRO A 110 -32.54 13.62 -0.50
C PRO A 110 -33.41 14.87 -0.17
N PRO A 111 -34.63 14.69 0.27
CA PRO A 111 -35.49 15.82 0.63
C PRO A 111 -34.75 16.65 1.69
N LYS A 112 -34.65 17.96 1.47
CA LYS A 112 -34.02 18.87 2.42
C LYS A 112 -34.63 18.63 3.79
N PRO A 113 -33.85 18.50 4.87
CA PRO A 113 -34.40 18.32 6.20
C PRO A 113 -35.34 19.46 6.49
N VAL A 114 -36.57 19.11 6.90
CA VAL A 114 -37.63 20.10 7.26
C VAL A 114 -37.07 20.87 8.47
N LYS A 115 -36.74 22.14 8.28
CA LYS A 115 -36.32 23.02 9.36
C LYS A 115 -37.53 23.26 10.28
N TYR A 116 -37.57 22.59 11.40
CA TYR A 116 -38.46 22.98 12.49
C TYR A 116 -37.95 24.32 13.03
N LYS A 117 -38.72 25.38 12.80
CA LYS A 117 -38.48 26.68 13.43
C LYS A 117 -38.70 26.52 14.93
N LYS A 118 -37.64 26.42 15.73
CA LYS A 118 -37.68 26.81 17.13
C LYS A 118 -37.44 28.31 17.18
N SER A 119 -38.41 29.02 17.76
CA SER A 119 -38.38 30.44 18.00
C SER A 119 -37.25 30.80 18.96
N ASN A 120 -36.61 31.95 18.70
CA ASN A 120 -35.71 32.70 19.53
C ASN A 120 -34.29 32.16 19.73
N ASP A 121 -33.42 32.46 18.73
CA ASP A 121 -32.01 32.81 19.02
C ASP A 121 -31.45 33.70 17.91
N PRO A 122 -30.86 34.86 18.19
CA PRO A 122 -30.27 35.74 17.21
C PRO A 122 -28.79 35.37 16.98
N LEU A 123 -28.37 35.37 15.75
CA LEU A 123 -27.03 35.15 15.20
C LEU A 123 -26.80 33.76 14.58
N VAL A 124 -27.34 33.58 13.38
CA VAL A 124 -26.79 32.62 12.44
C VAL A 124 -26.08 33.41 11.34
N ILE A 125 -24.78 33.33 11.34
CA ILE A 125 -23.94 33.77 10.22
C ILE A 125 -24.33 32.87 9.05
N GLU A 126 -24.91 33.46 7.99
CA GLU A 126 -25.08 32.79 6.72
C GLU A 126 -23.68 32.54 6.13
N GLU A 127 -23.18 31.31 6.28
CA GLU A 127 -22.09 30.85 5.42
C GLU A 127 -22.66 30.77 4.00
N SER A 128 -22.27 31.73 3.18
CA SER A 128 -22.45 31.68 1.75
C SER A 128 -21.81 30.41 1.25
N GLY A 129 -22.65 29.47 0.80
CA GLY A 129 -22.19 28.31 0.07
C GLY A 129 -21.38 28.76 -1.14
N SER A 130 -20.08 28.63 -1.04
CA SER A 130 -19.24 28.63 -2.23
C SER A 130 -19.69 27.44 -3.07
N ASP A 131 -20.20 27.72 -4.24
CA ASP A 131 -20.28 26.76 -5.34
C ASP A 131 -18.86 26.21 -5.54
N LEU A 132 -18.60 25.06 -4.92
CA LEU A 132 -17.46 24.27 -5.29
C LEU A 132 -17.78 23.82 -6.72
N SER A 133 -17.07 24.39 -7.66
CA SER A 133 -17.01 23.92 -9.03
C SER A 133 -16.86 22.39 -8.99
N ASP A 134 -17.77 21.70 -9.66
CA ASP A 134 -17.61 20.30 -10.07
C ASP A 134 -16.46 20.29 -11.11
N ASP A 135 -15.24 20.56 -10.65
CA ASP A 135 -14.06 20.21 -11.42
C ASP A 135 -14.05 18.68 -11.46
N ASP A 136 -14.24 18.17 -12.66
CA ASP A 136 -14.06 16.78 -13.04
C ASP A 136 -12.58 16.40 -12.80
N ASP A 137 -12.12 16.41 -11.55
CA ASP A 137 -10.86 15.82 -11.17
C ASP A 137 -11.00 14.33 -11.42
N ASP A 138 -10.37 13.89 -12.47
CA ASP A 138 -10.23 12.49 -12.86
C ASP A 138 -9.93 11.68 -11.60
N ASN A 139 -10.72 10.64 -11.36
CA ASN A 139 -10.53 9.70 -10.24
C ASN A 139 -9.26 8.86 -10.48
N GLU A 140 -8.11 9.54 -10.54
CA GLU A 140 -6.82 8.90 -10.67
C GLU A 140 -6.35 8.42 -9.30
N GLN A 141 -6.02 7.14 -9.22
CA GLN A 141 -5.34 6.56 -8.06
C GLN A 141 -3.92 6.20 -8.44
N PHE A 142 -2.97 6.78 -7.73
CA PHE A 142 -1.56 6.41 -7.83
C PHE A 142 -1.28 5.35 -6.78
N ILE A 143 -0.79 4.18 -7.20
CA ILE A 143 -0.63 3.01 -6.34
C ILE A 143 0.81 2.53 -6.42
N ALA A 144 1.51 2.52 -5.29
CA ALA A 144 2.87 1.99 -5.22
C ALA A 144 2.86 0.46 -5.32
N ILE A 145 3.52 -0.04 -6.35
CA ILE A 145 3.65 -1.50 -6.59
C ILE A 145 5.02 -2.05 -6.20
N ASN A 146 5.98 -1.18 -5.90
CA ASN A 146 7.32 -1.59 -5.47
C ASN A 146 7.34 -1.91 -3.96
N PRO A 147 7.57 -3.19 -3.55
CA PRO A 147 7.59 -3.54 -2.13
C PRO A 147 8.68 -2.84 -1.32
N LYS A 148 9.80 -2.43 -1.94
CA LYS A 148 10.87 -1.70 -1.26
C LYS A 148 10.39 -0.35 -0.74
N ILE A 149 9.47 0.30 -1.47
CA ILE A 149 8.92 1.60 -1.07
C ILE A 149 8.09 1.50 0.22
N ALA A 150 7.41 0.39 0.44
CA ALA A 150 6.67 0.17 1.68
C ALA A 150 7.60 0.15 2.91
N ILE A 151 8.83 -0.36 2.75
CA ILE A 151 9.85 -0.32 3.80
C ILE A 151 10.29 1.13 4.08
N GLU A 152 10.54 1.93 3.03
CA GLU A 152 10.95 3.33 3.17
C GLU A 152 9.84 4.20 3.75
N VAL A 153 8.59 3.98 3.31
CA VAL A 153 7.41 4.61 3.88
C VAL A 153 7.28 4.30 5.36
N MET A 154 7.44 3.03 5.73
CA MET A 154 7.35 2.60 7.12
C MET A 154 8.47 3.17 7.98
N GLU A 155 9.70 3.21 7.47
CA GLU A 155 10.82 3.85 8.16
C GLU A 155 10.53 5.30 8.46
N SER A 156 10.12 6.07 7.45
CA SER A 156 9.75 7.45 7.62
C SER A 156 8.57 7.65 8.59
N ALA A 157 7.60 6.73 8.57
CA ALA A 157 6.49 6.75 9.51
C ALA A 157 6.94 6.48 10.96
N ILE A 158 7.91 5.60 11.17
CA ILE A 158 8.53 5.34 12.47
C ILE A 158 9.26 6.59 12.96
N GLU A 159 10.12 7.19 12.13
CA GLU A 159 10.91 8.38 12.46
C GLU A 159 10.03 9.60 12.80
N LYS A 160 8.93 9.76 12.09
CA LYS A 160 7.98 10.87 12.26
C LYS A 160 6.89 10.59 13.29
N HIS A 161 6.93 9.41 13.94
CA HIS A 161 5.95 9.00 14.95
C HIS A 161 4.49 9.08 14.47
N LEU A 162 4.23 8.63 13.22
CA LEU A 162 2.89 8.71 12.62
C LEU A 162 1.92 7.64 13.11
N MET A 163 2.42 6.57 13.70
CA MET A 163 1.61 5.42 14.12
C MET A 163 1.19 5.54 15.59
N GLU A 164 -0.11 5.59 15.84
CA GLU A 164 -0.61 5.63 17.23
C GLU A 164 -0.33 4.33 18.00
N LYS A 165 -0.33 3.19 17.28
CA LYS A 165 -0.09 1.87 17.91
C LYS A 165 1.35 1.63 18.31
N LEU A 166 2.31 2.33 17.72
CA LEU A 166 3.71 2.22 18.06
C LEU A 166 4.13 3.45 18.88
N PRO A 167 4.50 3.31 20.16
CA PRO A 167 5.07 4.41 20.92
C PRO A 167 6.30 5.01 20.21
N PRO A 168 6.65 6.25 20.51
CA PRO A 168 7.84 6.86 19.92
C PRO A 168 9.04 5.95 20.02
N VAL A 169 9.75 5.79 18.92
CA VAL A 169 10.90 4.88 18.81
C VAL A 169 12.17 5.63 19.18
N LYS A 170 13.00 5.02 20.03
CA LYS A 170 14.30 5.57 20.43
C LYS A 170 15.39 5.26 19.42
N GLN A 171 15.39 4.01 18.95
CA GLN A 171 16.35 3.52 17.95
C GLN A 171 15.81 2.27 17.27
N PHE A 172 16.18 2.07 16.02
CA PHE A 172 15.85 0.87 15.26
C PHE A 172 16.89 0.58 14.19
N LYS A 173 16.84 -0.63 13.63
CA LYS A 173 17.64 -1.08 12.49
C LYS A 173 16.76 -1.84 11.52
N ARG A 174 17.13 -1.80 10.24
CA ARG A 174 16.51 -2.57 9.16
C ARG A 174 17.14 -3.95 8.98
N ASN A 175 16.35 -4.89 8.45
CA ASN A 175 16.79 -6.20 7.96
C ASN A 175 17.64 -6.97 8.99
N ILE A 176 17.09 -7.12 10.20
CA ILE A 176 17.78 -7.79 11.29
C ILE A 176 17.38 -9.25 11.37
N GLU A 177 18.40 -10.11 11.23
CA GLU A 177 18.27 -11.54 11.46
C GLU A 177 18.12 -11.83 12.96
N ILE A 178 17.07 -12.58 13.31
CA ILE A 178 16.83 -13.05 14.68
C ILE A 178 16.88 -14.56 14.68
N LYS A 179 17.79 -15.09 15.52
CA LYS A 179 17.93 -16.53 15.74
C LYS A 179 17.68 -16.86 17.20
N LEU A 180 16.70 -17.73 17.44
CA LEU A 180 16.48 -18.37 18.73
C LEU A 180 16.61 -19.87 18.50
N GLU A 181 17.50 -20.50 19.23
CA GLU A 181 17.95 -21.88 19.01
C GLU A 181 16.78 -22.86 18.81
N GLY A 182 16.70 -23.43 17.61
CA GLY A 182 15.65 -24.37 17.20
C GLY A 182 14.23 -23.84 17.08
N LYS A 183 14.00 -22.53 17.26
CA LYS A 183 12.65 -21.96 17.30
C LYS A 183 12.41 -20.84 16.30
N VAL A 184 13.34 -19.94 16.13
CA VAL A 184 13.25 -18.77 15.25
C VAL A 184 14.49 -18.65 14.41
N ASP A 185 14.31 -18.40 13.11
CA ASP A 185 15.38 -18.11 12.15
C ASP A 185 14.79 -17.30 11.01
N SER A 186 14.62 -16.01 11.23
CA SER A 186 14.04 -15.09 10.25
C SER A 186 14.68 -13.71 10.31
N THR A 187 14.72 -13.04 9.14
CA THR A 187 15.07 -11.63 9.02
C THR A 187 13.78 -10.80 9.01
N PHE A 188 13.74 -9.79 9.87
CA PHE A 188 12.60 -8.89 10.00
C PHE A 188 12.92 -7.49 9.49
N SER A 189 11.90 -6.81 8.98
CA SER A 189 12.03 -5.49 8.35
C SER A 189 12.61 -4.44 9.31
N PHE A 190 12.12 -4.41 10.56
CA PHE A 190 12.61 -3.50 11.60
C PHE A 190 12.69 -4.16 12.96
N VAL A 191 13.77 -3.85 13.67
CA VAL A 191 13.96 -4.23 15.08
C VAL A 191 14.49 -3.03 15.85
N GLY A 192 13.93 -2.74 17.01
CA GLY A 192 14.35 -1.58 17.78
C GLY A 192 13.78 -1.51 19.19
N PHE A 193 13.88 -0.33 19.79
CA PHE A 193 13.40 -0.03 21.13
C PHE A 193 12.55 1.23 21.11
N CYS A 194 11.40 1.16 21.75
CA CYS A 194 10.58 2.34 22.03
C CYS A 194 11.20 3.20 23.13
N THR A 195 10.74 4.42 23.29
CA THR A 195 11.23 5.36 24.34
C THR A 195 10.93 4.89 25.76
N ASP A 196 9.91 4.04 25.92
CA ASP A 196 9.59 3.37 27.19
C ASP A 196 10.51 2.19 27.52
N GLY A 197 11.48 1.89 26.65
CA GLY A 197 12.45 0.80 26.79
C GLY A 197 11.94 -0.56 26.31
N VAL A 198 10.69 -0.66 25.84
CA VAL A 198 10.15 -1.93 25.32
C VAL A 198 10.72 -2.21 23.95
N PRO A 199 11.31 -3.41 23.71
CA PRO A 199 11.77 -3.81 22.39
C PRO A 199 10.58 -4.05 21.45
N PHE A 200 10.79 -3.77 20.14
CA PHE A 200 9.82 -4.14 19.12
C PHE A 200 10.47 -4.84 17.93
N ILE A 201 9.70 -5.67 17.27
CA ILE A 201 10.02 -6.32 16.00
C ILE A 201 8.84 -6.10 15.07
N MET A 202 9.11 -5.68 13.84
CA MET A 202 8.09 -5.39 12.85
C MET A 202 8.44 -6.05 11.52
N GLU A 203 7.45 -6.72 10.93
CA GLU A 203 7.49 -7.16 9.54
C GLU A 203 6.55 -6.29 8.72
N VAL A 204 7.02 -5.80 7.58
CA VAL A 204 6.31 -4.88 6.70
C VAL A 204 5.87 -5.59 5.44
N ASN A 205 4.61 -5.38 5.06
CA ASN A 205 4.01 -5.93 3.84
C ASN A 205 3.45 -4.79 2.99
N ASN A 206 3.71 -4.82 1.69
CA ASN A 206 3.12 -3.90 0.72
C ASN A 206 1.75 -4.38 0.28
N VAL A 207 0.73 -3.52 0.33
CA VAL A 207 -0.67 -3.84 0.01
C VAL A 207 -1.21 -2.90 -1.07
N PRO A 208 -0.91 -3.14 -2.34
CA PRO A 208 -1.44 -2.36 -3.45
C PRO A 208 -2.82 -2.85 -3.92
N PHE A 209 -3.25 -4.06 -3.51
CA PHE A 209 -4.40 -4.77 -4.08
C PHE A 209 -5.71 -4.37 -3.41
N ALA A 210 -6.77 -4.23 -4.22
CA ALA A 210 -8.13 -4.13 -3.72
C ALA A 210 -9.13 -4.75 -4.68
N GLU A 211 -10.21 -5.29 -4.14
CA GLU A 211 -11.35 -5.81 -4.88
C GLU A 211 -12.65 -5.12 -4.41
N TYR A 212 -13.64 -5.08 -5.29
CA TYR A 212 -14.96 -4.62 -4.91
C TYR A 212 -15.57 -5.58 -3.89
N THR A 213 -16.08 -5.03 -2.82
CA THR A 213 -16.70 -5.82 -1.76
C THR A 213 -17.95 -6.53 -2.28
N HIS A 214 -17.95 -7.86 -2.28
CA HIS A 214 -19.09 -8.65 -2.69
C HIS A 214 -20.33 -8.31 -1.85
N GLY A 215 -21.40 -7.89 -2.52
CA GLY A 215 -22.68 -7.58 -1.88
C GLY A 215 -22.88 -6.11 -1.47
N SER A 216 -21.89 -5.26 -1.60
CA SER A 216 -22.02 -3.83 -1.26
C SER A 216 -22.69 -3.01 -2.38
N ARG A 217 -23.87 -3.43 -2.87
CA ARG A 217 -24.82 -2.53 -3.52
C ARG A 217 -25.56 -1.65 -2.51
N VAL A 218 -25.01 -1.52 -1.30
CA VAL A 218 -25.60 -0.65 -0.28
C VAL A 218 -25.12 0.76 -0.54
N ARG A 219 -26.06 1.59 -0.96
CA ARG A 219 -25.94 3.03 -1.06
C ARG A 219 -25.45 3.61 0.27
N THR A 220 -24.16 3.91 0.35
CA THR A 220 -23.68 4.91 1.30
C THR A 220 -23.49 6.22 0.55
N ASP A 221 -23.79 7.34 1.18
CA ASP A 221 -23.93 8.66 0.54
C ASP A 221 -22.64 9.23 -0.11
N LYS A 222 -21.55 8.46 -0.19
CA LYS A 222 -20.24 8.93 -0.66
C LYS A 222 -19.55 8.10 -1.74
N SER A 223 -19.90 6.84 -1.94
CA SER A 223 -19.44 6.07 -3.10
C SER A 223 -20.35 4.88 -3.35
N PHE A 224 -20.65 4.62 -4.62
CA PHE A 224 -21.48 3.49 -5.00
C PHE A 224 -20.80 2.14 -4.82
N TYR A 225 -19.47 2.10 -4.60
CA TYR A 225 -18.69 0.90 -4.52
C TYR A 225 -17.64 1.02 -3.39
N SER A 226 -17.80 0.18 -2.40
CA SER A 226 -16.77 -0.02 -1.38
C SER A 226 -15.76 -1.02 -1.91
N LYS A 227 -14.47 -0.69 -1.81
CA LYS A 227 -13.37 -1.59 -2.11
C LYS A 227 -12.73 -2.08 -0.82
N THR A 228 -12.28 -3.29 -0.85
CA THR A 228 -11.56 -3.95 0.23
C THR A 228 -10.12 -4.17 -0.20
N ALA A 229 -9.17 -3.62 0.54
CA ALA A 229 -7.77 -3.99 0.38
C ALA A 229 -7.57 -5.43 0.86
N TYR A 230 -6.78 -6.22 0.15
CA TYR A 230 -6.52 -7.61 0.53
C TYR A 230 -5.03 -7.97 0.45
N PHE A 231 -4.62 -8.91 1.30
CA PHE A 231 -3.27 -9.43 1.32
C PHE A 231 -3.23 -10.89 1.82
N PRO A 232 -2.35 -11.76 1.28
CA PRO A 232 -1.48 -11.55 0.12
C PRO A 232 -2.25 -11.49 -1.19
N GLY A 233 -1.59 -11.02 -2.26
CA GLY A 233 -2.11 -11.05 -3.61
C GLY A 233 -2.42 -12.46 -4.09
N LYS A 234 -3.20 -12.56 -5.18
CA LYS A 234 -3.73 -13.83 -5.70
C LYS A 234 -2.63 -14.80 -6.16
N ASN A 235 -1.60 -14.25 -6.80
CA ASN A 235 -0.50 -14.99 -7.40
C ASN A 235 0.80 -14.90 -6.57
N CYS A 236 0.70 -14.53 -5.28
CA CYS A 236 1.85 -14.36 -4.42
C CYS A 236 2.63 -15.68 -4.24
N THR A 237 3.89 -15.69 -4.68
CA THR A 237 4.74 -16.89 -4.73
C THR A 237 5.50 -17.16 -3.43
N ASN A 238 5.78 -16.12 -2.62
CA ASN A 238 6.60 -16.22 -1.41
C ASN A 238 5.80 -16.37 -0.10
N THR A 239 4.54 -16.80 -0.19
CA THR A 239 3.65 -16.94 0.99
C THR A 239 4.20 -17.88 2.05
N ALA A 240 4.97 -18.90 1.68
CA ALA A 240 5.58 -19.83 2.64
C ALA A 240 6.57 -19.12 3.59
N GLU A 241 7.39 -18.22 3.06
CA GLU A 241 8.32 -17.40 3.84
C GLU A 241 7.57 -16.43 4.74
N MET A 242 6.55 -15.75 4.20
CA MET A 242 5.69 -14.86 4.98
C MET A 242 5.04 -15.58 6.16
N ILE A 243 4.50 -16.78 5.94
CA ILE A 243 3.90 -17.62 6.99
C ILE A 243 4.93 -18.00 8.03
N LYS A 244 6.18 -18.33 7.61
CA LYS A 244 7.27 -18.62 8.52
C LYS A 244 7.56 -17.41 9.41
N LYS A 245 7.74 -16.22 8.85
CA LYS A 245 7.97 -14.98 9.62
C LYS A 245 6.84 -14.68 10.61
N ILE A 246 5.58 -14.89 10.23
CA ILE A 246 4.42 -14.74 11.12
C ILE A 246 4.50 -15.71 12.31
N LYS A 247 4.85 -16.98 12.06
CA LYS A 247 5.02 -18.00 13.10
C LYS A 247 6.17 -17.64 14.04
N ASP A 248 7.27 -17.16 13.49
CA ASP A 248 8.44 -16.71 14.25
C ASP A 248 8.10 -15.49 15.14
N LEU A 249 7.39 -14.48 14.62
CA LEU A 249 6.86 -13.38 15.41
C LEU A 249 5.94 -13.86 16.54
N THR A 250 5.08 -14.84 16.26
CA THR A 250 4.19 -15.43 17.27
C THR A 250 4.98 -16.09 18.37
N THR A 251 6.03 -16.83 18.03
CA THR A 251 6.92 -17.49 18.99
C THR A 251 7.64 -16.45 19.86
N ILE A 252 8.23 -15.42 19.25
CA ILE A 252 8.90 -14.35 20.00
C ILE A 252 7.92 -13.65 20.94
N LYS A 253 6.71 -13.33 20.46
CA LYS A 253 5.70 -12.67 21.28
C LYS A 253 5.28 -13.49 22.49
N THR A 254 5.19 -14.81 22.32
CA THR A 254 4.79 -15.73 23.38
C THR A 254 5.87 -15.90 24.46
N GLU A 255 7.13 -15.83 24.05
CA GLU A 255 8.28 -16.09 24.93
C GLU A 255 8.93 -14.82 25.51
N SER A 256 8.49 -13.64 25.10
CA SER A 256 9.11 -12.37 25.51
C SER A 256 8.11 -11.23 25.69
N VAL A 257 8.56 -10.15 26.32
CA VAL A 257 7.82 -8.89 26.44
C VAL A 257 7.89 -8.02 25.18
N THR A 258 8.56 -8.51 24.13
CA THR A 258 8.76 -7.79 22.87
C THR A 258 7.41 -7.46 22.22
N ARG A 259 7.25 -6.26 21.71
CA ARG A 259 6.14 -5.92 20.82
C ARG A 259 6.41 -6.50 19.46
N CYS A 260 5.51 -7.33 18.97
CA CYS A 260 5.61 -7.93 17.65
C CYS A 260 4.50 -7.35 16.76
N LEU A 261 4.86 -6.76 15.64
CA LEU A 261 3.94 -6.06 14.75
C LEU A 261 4.00 -6.65 13.34
N LEU A 262 2.83 -6.83 12.75
CA LEU A 262 2.66 -7.06 11.31
C LEU A 262 2.10 -5.76 10.73
N ALA A 263 2.92 -5.02 10.01
CA ALA A 263 2.55 -3.79 9.36
C ALA A 263 2.14 -4.04 7.90
N TYR A 264 1.07 -3.39 7.48
CA TYR A 264 0.53 -3.46 6.13
C TYR A 264 0.45 -2.04 5.58
N VAL A 265 1.36 -1.69 4.68
CA VAL A 265 1.35 -0.40 4.00
C VAL A 265 0.35 -0.49 2.85
N VAL A 266 -0.80 0.12 3.04
CA VAL A 266 -1.91 0.13 2.07
C VAL A 266 -1.73 1.33 1.15
N GLU A 267 -1.35 1.06 -0.08
CA GLU A 267 -0.86 2.03 -1.07
C GLU A 267 -1.97 2.75 -1.84
N ARG A 268 -3.18 2.79 -1.27
CA ARG A 268 -4.36 3.35 -1.93
C ARG A 268 -5.40 3.84 -0.93
N THR A 269 -6.23 4.80 -1.32
CA THR A 269 -7.20 5.47 -0.44
C THR A 269 -8.67 5.18 -0.75
N ASP A 270 -8.94 4.50 -1.85
CA ASP A 270 -10.28 4.14 -2.32
C ASP A 270 -10.85 2.88 -1.65
N ILE A 271 -10.37 2.57 -0.43
CA ILE A 271 -10.71 1.37 0.35
C ILE A 271 -11.33 1.75 1.70
N ASP A 272 -12.16 0.87 2.24
CA ASP A 272 -12.80 1.03 3.55
C ASP A 272 -12.29 0.06 4.62
N ARG A 273 -11.57 -1.00 4.23
CA ARG A 273 -11.01 -2.00 5.15
C ARG A 273 -9.89 -2.82 4.52
N LEU A 274 -9.13 -3.49 5.39
CA LEU A 274 -8.14 -4.51 5.03
C LEU A 274 -8.69 -5.89 5.39
N GLU A 275 -8.64 -6.83 4.45
CA GLU A 275 -8.96 -8.24 4.68
C GLU A 275 -7.77 -9.14 4.31
N PHE A 276 -7.67 -10.28 5.01
CA PHE A 276 -6.70 -11.30 4.63
C PHE A 276 -7.29 -12.20 3.55
N SER A 277 -6.55 -12.29 2.43
CA SER A 277 -7.01 -12.90 1.19
C SER A 277 -7.55 -14.31 1.37
N ALA A 278 -8.74 -14.54 0.80
CA ALA A 278 -9.34 -15.89 0.75
C ALA A 278 -8.55 -16.87 -0.12
N TYR A 279 -7.66 -16.37 -0.97
CA TYR A 279 -6.82 -17.20 -1.85
C TYR A 279 -5.75 -17.98 -1.08
N ASN A 280 -5.39 -17.57 0.16
CA ASN A 280 -4.41 -18.27 0.98
C ASN A 280 -4.90 -18.54 2.41
N ASN A 281 -5.54 -19.69 2.61
CA ASN A 281 -6.06 -20.09 3.91
C ASN A 281 -4.98 -20.34 4.97
N GLU A 282 -3.77 -20.73 4.58
CA GLU A 282 -2.68 -20.96 5.55
C GLU A 282 -2.18 -19.62 6.09
N TYR A 283 -2.03 -18.60 5.22
CA TYR A 283 -1.68 -17.25 5.63
C TYR A 283 -2.73 -16.70 6.62
N ARG A 284 -4.01 -16.82 6.27
CA ARG A 284 -5.13 -16.39 7.13
C ARG A 284 -5.08 -17.02 8.51
N ARG A 285 -4.84 -18.33 8.60
CA ARG A 285 -4.71 -19.05 9.87
C ARG A 285 -3.49 -18.58 10.67
N ALA A 286 -2.36 -18.36 9.99
CA ALA A 286 -1.15 -17.88 10.63
C ALA A 286 -1.34 -16.50 11.26
N VAL A 287 -1.92 -15.55 10.51
CA VAL A 287 -2.23 -14.19 11.00
C VAL A 287 -3.19 -14.26 12.17
N ARG A 288 -4.29 -15.01 12.06
CA ARG A 288 -5.25 -15.14 13.14
C ARG A 288 -4.60 -15.66 14.42
N ARG A 289 -3.83 -16.75 14.31
CA ARG A 289 -3.09 -17.30 15.44
C ARG A 289 -2.13 -16.28 16.05
N ALA A 290 -1.43 -15.53 15.21
CA ALA A 290 -0.51 -14.49 15.67
C ALA A 290 -1.23 -13.43 16.52
N VAL A 291 -2.38 -12.94 16.04
CA VAL A 291 -3.22 -11.97 16.76
C VAL A 291 -3.75 -12.55 18.08
N GLU A 292 -4.20 -13.80 18.10
CA GLU A 292 -4.64 -14.50 19.33
C GLU A 292 -3.52 -14.60 20.37
N HIS A 293 -2.25 -14.57 19.95
CA HIS A 293 -1.07 -14.56 20.82
C HIS A 293 -0.49 -13.17 21.08
N GLY A 294 -1.19 -12.11 20.61
CA GLY A 294 -0.83 -10.72 20.93
C GLY A 294 0.13 -10.05 19.93
N VAL A 295 0.30 -10.62 18.73
CA VAL A 295 0.93 -9.88 17.62
C VAL A 295 -0.04 -8.80 17.14
N GLU A 296 0.44 -7.58 16.98
CA GLU A 296 -0.36 -6.41 16.64
C GLU A 296 -0.39 -6.22 15.11
N ILE A 297 -1.58 -5.93 14.56
CA ILE A 297 -1.74 -5.57 13.15
C ILE A 297 -1.79 -4.05 13.02
N VAL A 298 -0.94 -3.50 12.14
CA VAL A 298 -0.85 -2.06 11.89
C VAL A 298 -1.10 -1.80 10.39
N PRO A 299 -2.32 -1.42 9.99
CA PRO A 299 -2.58 -0.95 8.64
C PRO A 299 -2.15 0.52 8.54
N LEU A 300 -1.27 0.84 7.61
CA LEU A 300 -0.81 2.20 7.33
C LEU A 300 -1.31 2.61 5.94
N VAL A 301 -2.26 3.52 5.86
CA VAL A 301 -2.83 3.98 4.59
C VAL A 301 -2.06 5.17 4.07
N ILE A 302 -1.61 5.07 2.82
CA ILE A 302 -0.84 6.07 2.12
C ILE A 302 -1.60 6.54 0.87
N SER A 303 -1.61 7.84 0.65
CA SER A 303 -2.02 8.47 -0.60
C SER A 303 -0.77 8.88 -1.39
N TRP A 304 -0.76 8.60 -2.67
CA TRP A 304 0.32 9.01 -3.56
C TRP A 304 -0.15 10.13 -4.49
N THR A 305 0.76 11.06 -4.79
CA THR A 305 0.53 12.07 -5.82
C THR A 305 1.27 11.73 -7.10
N LYS A 306 0.93 12.42 -8.18
CA LYS A 306 1.60 12.32 -9.49
C LYS A 306 3.09 12.66 -9.42
N GLU A 307 3.48 13.52 -8.50
CA GLU A 307 4.87 13.92 -8.26
C GLU A 307 5.64 12.88 -7.41
N GLY A 308 5.03 11.74 -7.10
CA GLY A 308 5.64 10.68 -6.30
C GLY A 308 5.75 11.01 -4.82
N VAL A 309 4.86 11.85 -4.30
CA VAL A 309 4.81 12.19 -2.88
C VAL A 309 3.88 11.25 -2.16
N ALA A 310 4.40 10.57 -1.13
CA ALA A 310 3.62 9.77 -0.19
C ALA A 310 3.09 10.63 0.96
N ILE A 311 1.81 10.55 1.21
CA ILE A 311 1.10 11.28 2.26
C ILE A 311 0.43 10.28 3.19
N TYR A 312 0.70 10.38 4.49
CA TYR A 312 0.02 9.60 5.52
C TYR A 312 -1.45 10.00 5.61
N VAL A 313 -2.32 9.01 5.58
CA VAL A 313 -3.77 9.19 5.70
C VAL A 313 -4.25 8.71 7.07
N THR A 314 -3.99 7.45 7.43
CA THR A 314 -4.43 6.88 8.71
C THR A 314 -3.74 5.55 9.00
N ASP A 315 -3.66 5.17 10.27
CA ASP A 315 -3.33 3.82 10.73
C ASP A 315 -4.53 3.10 11.41
N LYS A 316 -5.74 3.65 11.21
CA LYS A 316 -6.99 3.16 11.82
C LYS A 316 -7.91 2.44 10.83
N LEU A 317 -7.38 2.04 9.67
CA LEU A 317 -8.17 1.27 8.72
C LEU A 317 -8.73 0.01 9.42
N PRO A 318 -10.06 -0.25 9.32
CA PRO A 318 -10.64 -1.47 9.87
C PRO A 318 -9.97 -2.72 9.30
N VAL A 319 -9.62 -3.66 10.17
CA VAL A 319 -9.04 -4.96 9.77
C VAL A 319 -10.06 -6.05 10.04
N VAL A 320 -10.42 -6.78 9.00
CA VAL A 320 -11.37 -7.89 9.10
C VAL A 320 -10.60 -9.20 9.22
N TYR A 321 -10.80 -9.85 10.35
CA TYR A 321 -10.21 -11.17 10.61
C TYR A 321 -11.15 -12.26 10.07
N PRO A 322 -10.64 -13.18 9.27
CA PRO A 322 -11.46 -14.22 8.69
C PRO A 322 -12.08 -15.10 9.77
N ALA A 323 -13.38 -15.39 9.64
CA ALA A 323 -13.96 -16.54 10.30
C ALA A 323 -13.28 -17.82 9.78
N LEU A 324 -12.99 -18.76 10.67
CA LEU A 324 -12.46 -20.08 10.29
C LEU A 324 -13.59 -20.95 9.79
#